data_b067bf9174596f70e6816606b5771749
#
_entry.id   b067bf9174596f70e6816606b5771749
#
_cell.length_a   1.000
_cell.length_b   1.000
_cell.length_c   1.000
_cell.angle_alpha   90.00
_cell.angle_beta   90.00
_cell.angle_gamma   90.00
#
_symmetry.space_group_name_H-M   'P 1'
#
loop_
_entity.id
_entity.type
_entity.pdbx_description
1 polymer ?
#
loop_
_entity_poly.entity_id
_entity_poly.type
_entity_poly.pdbx_seq_one_letter_code
_entity_poly.pdbx_strand_id
1 'polypeptide(L)' 'MIDPTPNEKAALANAAQMGGEYLDSLGRTDLATLTTDEWEFFIEAVVTGFCDHLRELAARDRTRLDAMTAEVPF' A
#
# COMPACT_ATOMS: atom_id res chain seq x y z
N MET A 1 -1.48 -13.89 -3.74
CA MET A 1 -0.20 -13.63 -3.04
C MET A 1 0.01 -14.74 -2.03
N ILE A 2 0.81 -15.75 -2.37
CA ILE A 2 1.06 -16.90 -1.49
C ILE A 2 2.27 -16.61 -0.60
N ASP A 3 3.38 -16.20 -1.21
CA ASP A 3 4.59 -15.82 -0.48
C ASP A 3 4.95 -14.39 -0.84
N PRO A 4 4.46 -13.40 -0.06
CA PRO A 4 4.70 -12.01 -0.41
C PRO A 4 6.18 -11.66 -0.33
N THR A 5 6.65 -10.91 -1.33
CA THR A 5 8.01 -10.37 -1.34
C THR A 5 8.15 -9.34 -0.21
N PRO A 6 9.39 -8.94 0.18
CA PRO A 6 9.57 -7.88 1.17
C PRO A 6 8.85 -6.58 0.80
N ASN A 7 8.82 -6.22 -0.49
CA ASN A 7 8.10 -5.02 -0.95
C ASN A 7 6.60 -5.18 -0.79
N GLU A 8 6.07 -6.37 -1.08
CA GLU A 8 4.65 -6.65 -0.90
C GLU A 8 4.27 -6.62 0.59
N LYS A 9 5.13 -7.13 1.47
CA LYS A 9 4.89 -7.06 2.91
C LYS A 9 4.84 -5.62 3.40
N ALA A 10 5.76 -4.77 2.93
CA ALA A 10 5.76 -3.35 3.26
C ALA A 10 4.50 -2.66 2.74
N ALA A 11 4.07 -3.01 1.52
CA ALA A 11 2.84 -2.48 0.94
C ALA A 11 1.60 -2.92 1.72
N LEU A 12 1.58 -4.17 2.19
CA LEU A 12 0.48 -4.66 3.04
C LEU A 12 0.40 -3.89 4.36
N ALA A 13 1.54 -3.60 4.97
CA ALA A 13 1.58 -2.81 6.20
C ALA A 13 1.02 -1.40 5.97
N ASN A 14 1.38 -0.77 4.85
CA ASN A 14 0.84 0.54 4.48
C ASN A 14 -0.68 0.47 4.22
N ALA A 15 -1.12 -0.58 3.54
CA ALA A 15 -2.54 -0.80 3.30
C ALA A 15 -3.32 -0.94 4.61
N ALA A 16 -2.77 -1.69 5.57
CA ALA A 16 -3.39 -1.86 6.88
C ALA A 16 -3.50 -0.53 7.63
N GLN A 17 -2.46 0.31 7.53
CA GLN A 17 -2.47 1.63 8.15
C GLN A 17 -3.56 2.52 7.54
N MET A 18 -3.65 2.54 6.21
CA MET A 18 -4.65 3.36 5.50
C MET A 18 -6.07 2.89 5.82
N GLY A 19 -6.30 1.58 5.86
CA GLY A 19 -7.58 1.02 6.24
C GLY A 19 -7.94 1.36 7.67
N GLY A 20 -6.98 1.26 8.59
CA GLY A 20 -7.17 1.61 9.99
C GLY A 20 -7.52 3.08 10.18
N GLU A 21 -6.83 3.97 9.47
CA GLU A 21 -7.10 5.40 9.53
C GLU A 21 -8.53 5.71 9.05
N TYR A 22 -8.99 5.03 8.01
CA TYR A 22 -10.36 5.20 7.53
C TYR A 22 -11.36 4.79 8.61
N LEU A 23 -11.16 3.63 9.25
CA LEU A 23 -12.03 3.16 10.31
C LEU A 23 -12.03 4.12 11.50
N ASP A 24 -10.86 4.65 11.86
CA ASP A 24 -10.74 5.64 12.93
C ASP A 24 -11.53 6.91 12.59
N SER A 25 -11.51 7.35 11.33
CA SER A 25 -12.25 8.54 10.89
C SER A 25 -13.76 8.35 11.02
N LEU A 26 -14.24 7.09 10.90
CA LEU A 26 -15.65 6.75 11.09
C LEU A 26 -16.00 6.51 12.57
N GLY A 27 -14.99 6.33 13.42
CA GLY A 27 -15.19 5.95 14.82
C GLY A 27 -15.73 4.54 14.96
N ARG A 28 -15.45 3.65 14.01
CA ARG A 28 -15.94 2.27 13.98
C ARG A 28 -14.81 1.29 14.22
N THR A 29 -15.05 0.31 15.07
CA THR A 29 -14.10 -0.75 15.36
C THR A 29 -14.61 -2.13 14.96
N ASP A 30 -15.91 -2.24 14.69
CA ASP A 30 -16.54 -3.49 14.27
C ASP A 30 -16.90 -3.40 12.78
N LEU A 31 -16.21 -4.18 11.96
CA LEU A 31 -16.41 -4.20 10.51
C LEU A 31 -17.82 -4.63 10.14
N ALA A 32 -18.47 -5.45 10.97
CA ALA A 32 -19.83 -5.93 10.70
C ALA A 32 -20.87 -4.81 10.77
N THR A 33 -20.54 -3.68 11.39
CA THR A 33 -21.46 -2.54 11.51
C THR A 33 -21.36 -1.55 10.35
N LEU A 34 -20.41 -1.76 9.42
CA LEU A 34 -20.23 -0.87 8.27
C LEU A 34 -21.39 -1.02 7.29
N THR A 35 -21.81 0.10 6.71
CA THR A 35 -22.76 0.06 5.58
C THR A 35 -22.03 -0.49 4.35
N THR A 36 -22.79 -0.83 3.29
CA THR A 36 -22.17 -1.30 2.04
C THR A 36 -21.23 -0.25 1.47
N ASP A 37 -21.62 1.02 1.47
CA ASP A 37 -20.78 2.10 0.97
C ASP A 37 -19.51 2.26 1.81
N GLU A 38 -19.63 2.19 3.14
CA GLU A 38 -18.49 2.28 4.04
C GLU A 38 -17.53 1.11 3.83
N TRP A 39 -18.06 -0.08 3.62
CA TRP A 39 -17.26 -1.26 3.33
C TRP A 39 -16.48 -1.09 2.03
N GLU A 40 -17.14 -0.60 0.97
CA GLU A 40 -16.48 -0.38 -0.32
C GLU A 40 -15.37 0.67 -0.21
N PHE A 41 -15.62 1.77 0.51
CA PHE A 41 -14.59 2.79 0.75
C PHE A 41 -13.43 2.25 1.57
N PHE A 42 -13.70 1.38 2.55
CA PHE A 42 -12.65 0.72 3.32
C PHE A 42 -11.76 -0.12 2.42
N ILE A 43 -12.36 -0.95 1.57
CA ILE A 43 -11.60 -1.79 0.62
C ILE A 43 -10.79 -0.91 -0.33
N GLU A 44 -11.38 0.17 -0.84
CA GLU A 44 -10.68 1.12 -1.71
C GLU A 44 -9.46 1.73 -1.01
N ALA A 45 -9.60 2.12 0.24
CA ALA A 45 -8.48 2.69 1.02
C ALA A 45 -7.34 1.67 1.16
N VAL A 46 -7.67 0.41 1.46
CA VAL A 46 -6.70 -0.67 1.60
C VAL A 46 -5.97 -0.91 0.28
N VAL A 47 -6.73 -1.07 -0.81
CA VAL A 47 -6.15 -1.34 -2.14
C VAL A 47 -5.30 -0.17 -2.61
N THR A 48 -5.78 1.06 -2.46
CA THR A 48 -5.04 2.25 -2.84
C THR A 48 -3.73 2.35 -2.06
N GLY A 49 -3.77 2.11 -0.75
CA GLY A 49 -2.57 2.15 0.09
C GLY A 49 -1.55 1.11 -0.35
N PHE A 50 -2.00 -0.08 -0.70
CA PHE A 50 -1.13 -1.15 -1.20
C PHE A 50 -0.48 -0.78 -2.53
N CYS A 51 -1.30 -0.34 -3.50
CA CYS A 51 -0.81 -0.01 -4.84
C CYS A 51 0.11 1.20 -4.84
N ASP A 52 -0.23 2.24 -4.10
CA ASP A 52 0.58 3.46 -4.02
C ASP A 52 1.95 3.16 -3.42
N HIS A 53 1.99 2.34 -2.39
CA HIS A 53 3.27 1.99 -1.77
C HIS A 53 4.15 1.15 -2.70
N LEU A 54 3.55 0.22 -3.45
CA LEU A 54 4.30 -0.55 -4.46
C LEU A 54 4.87 0.35 -5.54
N ARG A 55 4.10 1.35 -6.00
CA ARG A 55 4.58 2.31 -6.99
C ARG A 55 5.74 3.14 -6.44
N GLU A 56 5.63 3.55 -5.18
CA GLU A 56 6.69 4.31 -4.52
C GLU A 56 7.98 3.49 -4.45
N LEU A 57 7.88 2.23 -4.04
CA LEU A 57 9.04 1.33 -3.97
C LEU A 57 9.64 1.07 -5.35
N ALA A 58 8.81 0.87 -6.36
CA ALA A 58 9.28 0.68 -7.73
C ALA A 58 9.99 1.92 -8.26
N ALA A 59 9.50 3.11 -7.93
CA ALA A 59 10.14 4.37 -8.33
C ALA A 59 11.52 4.53 -7.67
N ARG A 60 11.65 4.15 -6.40
CA ARG A 60 12.93 4.19 -5.69
C ARG A 60 13.93 3.21 -6.31
N ASP A 61 13.47 1.99 -6.61
CA ASP A 61 14.32 0.99 -7.23
C ASP A 61 14.79 1.43 -8.62
N ARG A 62 13.90 2.04 -9.41
CA ARG A 62 14.25 2.57 -10.72
C ARG A 62 15.28 3.67 -10.61
N THR A 63 15.12 4.60 -9.68
CA THR A 63 16.07 5.68 -9.47
C THR A 63 17.44 5.14 -9.08
N ARG A 64 17.48 4.14 -8.22
CA ARG A 64 18.72 3.50 -7.81
C ARG A 64 19.39 2.79 -8.97
N LEU A 65 18.64 2.07 -9.81
CA LEU A 65 19.16 1.38 -10.98
C LEU A 65 19.70 2.38 -12.02
N ASP A 66 19.02 3.49 -12.24
CA ASP A 66 19.47 4.55 -13.15
C ASP A 66 20.78 5.15 -12.65
N ALA A 67 20.89 5.39 -11.34
CA ALA A 67 22.12 5.90 -10.75
C ALA A 67 23.29 4.92 -10.93
N MET A 68 23.02 3.63 -10.71
CA MET A 68 24.02 2.58 -10.90
C MET A 68 24.45 2.48 -12.36
N THR A 69 23.51 2.58 -13.30
CA THR A 69 23.80 2.54 -14.73
C THR A 69 24.64 3.74 -15.15
N ALA A 70 24.40 4.92 -14.59
CA ALA A 70 25.16 6.12 -14.88
C ALA A 70 26.61 6.03 -14.39
N GLU A 71 26.88 5.23 -13.37
CA GLU A 71 28.20 5.03 -12.80
C GLU A 71 29.03 4.01 -13.55
N VAL A 72 28.42 3.17 -14.39
CA VAL A 72 29.11 2.13 -15.14
C VAL A 72 29.49 2.68 -16.52
N PRO A 73 30.77 2.91 -16.77
CA PRO A 73 31.20 3.33 -18.11
C PRO A 73 31.18 2.14 -19.07
N PHE A 74 30.67 2.37 -20.23
CA PHE A 74 30.69 1.39 -21.32
C PHE A 74 31.76 1.73 -22.34
#